data_70693decf306b19745d935e5eecef01a
#
_entry.id   70693decf306b19745d935e5eecef01a
#
_cell.length_a   1.000
_cell.length_b   1.000
_cell.length_c   1.000
_cell.angle_alpha   90.00
_cell.angle_beta   90.00
_cell.angle_gamma   90.00
#
_symmetry.space_group_name_H-M   'P 1'
#
loop_
_entity.id
_entity.type
_entity.pdbx_description
1 polymer ?
#
loop_
_entity_poly.entity_id
_entity_poly.type
_entity_poly.pdbx_seq_one_letter_code
_entity_poly.pdbx_strand_id
1 'polypeptide(L)'
;HTVVSVGTRTTHIVVVQNGVPLFVRIIPAGGESMTDALASLSGESRANLELAKHRLGLDGVSHSQFSELSRAMFEAVRPLIVSIRSTIGYYNGLEGSSPVESVILLGTDSRVPGLPRAVAENVQLPVRLVSPLEGLPLGSGVAPGAFDEFALDLAVPVGLALGSV
;
A
#
# COMPACT_ATOMS: atom_id res chain seq x y z
N HIS A 1 6.89 -9.36 11.07
CA HIS A 1 6.67 -8.40 9.97
C HIS A 1 5.38 -7.61 10.17
N THR A 2 5.29 -6.51 9.44
CA THR A 2 4.10 -5.66 9.41
C THR A 2 3.45 -5.76 8.04
N VAL A 3 2.15 -6.00 8.02
CA VAL A 3 1.32 -5.94 6.81
C VAL A 3 0.66 -4.56 6.75
N VAL A 4 0.85 -3.85 5.65
CA VAL A 4 0.26 -2.53 5.40
C VAL A 4 -0.59 -2.62 4.14
N SER A 5 -1.90 -2.48 4.29
CA SER A 5 -2.85 -2.45 3.18
C SER A 5 -3.25 -1.01 2.89
N VAL A 6 -2.77 -0.46 1.78
CA VAL A 6 -3.08 0.90 1.34
C VAL A 6 -4.29 0.86 0.41
N GLY A 7 -5.44 1.21 0.93
CA GLY A 7 -6.66 1.38 0.15
C GLY A 7 -6.86 2.83 -0.30
N THR A 8 -7.99 3.11 -0.92
CA THR A 8 -8.32 4.45 -1.44
C THR A 8 -8.41 5.49 -0.32
N ARG A 9 -9.17 5.22 0.74
CA ARG A 9 -9.44 6.17 1.84
C ARG A 9 -8.89 5.75 3.20
N THR A 10 -8.53 4.48 3.35
CA THR A 10 -8.04 3.94 4.62
C THR A 10 -6.83 3.08 4.39
N THR A 11 -5.91 3.12 5.34
CA THR A 11 -4.76 2.22 5.40
C THR A 11 -4.83 1.40 6.66
N HIS A 12 -4.75 0.09 6.52
CA HIS A 12 -4.70 -0.84 7.64
C HIS A 12 -3.25 -1.30 7.87
N ILE A 13 -2.82 -1.24 9.11
CA ILE A 13 -1.49 -1.71 9.54
C ILE A 13 -1.69 -2.82 10.56
N VAL A 14 -1.13 -3.98 10.27
CA VAL A 14 -1.21 -5.16 11.16
C VAL A 14 0.19 -5.68 11.41
N VAL A 15 0.63 -5.70 12.65
CA VAL A 15 1.86 -6.39 13.03
C VAL A 15 1.54 -7.84 13.30
N VAL A 16 2.26 -8.73 12.62
CA VAL A 16 2.06 -10.17 12.68
C VAL A 16 3.35 -10.87 13.13
N GLN A 17 3.24 -11.76 14.11
CA GLN A 17 4.32 -12.63 14.54
C GLN A 17 3.83 -14.07 14.58
N ASN A 18 4.54 -14.95 13.91
CA ASN A 18 4.20 -16.39 13.84
C ASN A 18 2.73 -16.65 13.41
N GLY A 19 2.23 -15.87 12.45
CA GLY A 19 0.86 -15.97 11.96
C GLY A 19 -0.19 -15.31 12.87
N VAL A 20 0.18 -14.78 14.03
CA VAL A 20 -0.72 -14.15 14.99
C VAL A 20 -0.67 -12.63 14.86
N PRO A 21 -1.81 -11.95 14.65
CA PRO A 21 -1.86 -10.49 14.69
C PRO A 21 -1.72 -9.99 16.13
N LEU A 22 -0.68 -9.21 16.38
CA LEU A 22 -0.37 -8.67 17.70
C LEU A 22 -0.78 -7.20 17.88
N PHE A 23 -0.84 -6.46 16.78
CA PHE A 23 -1.18 -5.04 16.81
C PHE A 23 -1.92 -4.66 15.53
N VAL A 24 -2.98 -3.88 15.65
CA VAL A 24 -3.77 -3.39 14.51
C VAL A 24 -3.97 -1.88 14.65
N ARG A 25 -3.74 -1.15 13.57
CA ARG A 25 -4.04 0.28 13.46
C ARG A 25 -4.70 0.58 12.12
N ILE A 26 -5.75 1.40 12.18
CA ILE A 26 -6.41 1.94 10.99
C ILE A 26 -6.07 3.42 10.90
N ILE A 27 -5.58 3.85 9.74
CA ILE A 27 -5.30 5.24 9.43
C ILE A 27 -6.38 5.72 8.45
N PRO A 28 -7.11 6.81 8.73
CA PRO A 28 -8.12 7.36 7.83
C PRO A 28 -7.45 8.19 6.71
N ALA A 29 -6.55 7.56 5.98
CA ALA A 29 -5.83 8.10 4.84
C ALA A 29 -5.44 6.97 3.90
N GLY A 30 -5.41 7.24 2.61
CA GLY A 30 -5.05 6.28 1.58
C GLY A 30 -4.65 6.98 0.28
N GLY A 31 -4.71 6.27 -0.82
CA GLY A 31 -4.27 6.78 -2.12
C GLY A 31 -5.14 7.90 -2.72
N GLU A 32 -6.33 8.14 -2.17
CA GLU A 32 -7.20 9.25 -2.59
C GLU A 32 -6.50 10.61 -2.46
N SER A 33 -5.63 10.78 -1.47
CA SER A 33 -4.84 12.02 -1.30
C SER A 33 -3.98 12.34 -2.53
N MET A 34 -3.44 11.33 -3.19
CA MET A 34 -2.67 11.50 -4.44
C MET A 34 -3.57 11.92 -5.59
N THR A 35 -4.77 11.33 -5.69
CA THR A 35 -5.77 11.69 -6.71
C THR A 35 -6.27 13.11 -6.52
N ASP A 36 -6.50 13.55 -5.27
CA ASP A 36 -6.91 14.91 -4.95
C ASP A 36 -5.81 15.93 -5.28
N ALA A 37 -4.55 15.59 -5.05
CA ALA A 37 -3.43 16.42 -5.45
C ALA A 37 -3.37 16.60 -6.98
N LEU A 38 -3.58 15.53 -7.75
CA LEU A 38 -3.69 15.62 -9.21
C LEU A 38 -4.89 16.46 -9.64
N ALA A 39 -6.05 16.30 -9.00
CA ALA A 39 -7.27 17.06 -9.32
C ALA A 39 -7.08 18.55 -9.09
N SER A 40 -6.30 18.94 -8.10
CA SER A 40 -6.03 20.36 -7.82
C SER A 40 -5.16 21.04 -8.87
N LEU A 41 -4.41 20.28 -9.66
CA LEU A 41 -3.48 20.74 -10.70
C LEU A 41 -4.00 20.54 -12.12
N SER A 42 -5.06 19.74 -12.28
CA SER A 42 -5.63 19.44 -13.60
C SER A 42 -7.14 19.53 -13.56
N GLY A 43 -7.76 19.86 -14.70
CA GLY A 43 -9.22 19.85 -14.86
C GLY A 43 -9.80 18.49 -15.26
N GLU A 44 -9.03 17.41 -15.12
CA GLU A 44 -9.41 16.08 -15.55
C GLU A 44 -10.43 15.42 -14.62
N SER A 45 -11.15 14.42 -15.15
CA SER A 45 -12.10 13.64 -14.37
C SER A 45 -11.38 12.75 -13.33
N ARG A 46 -12.01 12.49 -12.18
CA ARG A 46 -11.42 11.62 -11.15
C ARG A 46 -11.05 10.24 -11.68
N ALA A 47 -11.85 9.66 -12.58
CA ALA A 47 -11.55 8.36 -13.18
C ALA A 47 -10.25 8.38 -13.99
N ASN A 48 -10.04 9.45 -14.78
CA ASN A 48 -8.78 9.63 -15.52
C ASN A 48 -7.60 9.83 -14.58
N LEU A 49 -7.79 10.56 -13.47
CA LEU A 49 -6.75 10.82 -12.49
C LEU A 49 -6.35 9.55 -11.71
N GLU A 50 -7.30 8.66 -11.41
CA GLU A 50 -7.00 7.36 -10.83
C GLU A 50 -6.07 6.54 -11.75
N LEU A 51 -6.37 6.49 -13.04
CA LEU A 51 -5.50 5.82 -14.01
C LEU A 51 -4.14 6.54 -14.15
N ALA A 52 -4.15 7.86 -14.16
CA ALA A 52 -2.93 8.67 -14.28
C ALA A 52 -2.01 8.46 -13.07
N LYS A 53 -2.54 8.38 -11.86
CA LYS A 53 -1.80 8.09 -10.63
C LYS A 53 -0.90 6.85 -10.75
N HIS A 54 -1.47 5.76 -11.28
CA HIS A 54 -0.75 4.50 -11.46
C HIS A 54 0.25 4.51 -12.64
N ARG A 55 0.10 5.44 -13.59
CA ARG A 55 1.04 5.61 -14.71
C ARG A 55 2.19 6.56 -14.38
N LEU A 56 1.88 7.65 -13.69
CA LEU A 56 2.86 8.68 -13.32
C LEU A 56 3.81 8.19 -12.23
N GLY A 57 3.25 7.63 -11.15
CA GLY A 57 4.03 7.24 -9.98
C GLY A 57 4.65 8.42 -9.24
N LEU A 58 5.40 8.11 -8.20
CA LEU A 58 6.11 9.07 -7.36
C LEU A 58 7.53 9.36 -7.88
N ASP A 59 8.06 8.51 -8.76
CA ASP A 59 9.43 8.58 -9.30
C ASP A 59 9.55 9.44 -10.59
N GLY A 60 8.48 10.09 -11.02
CA GLY A 60 8.37 10.84 -12.28
C GLY A 60 9.29 12.06 -12.44
N VAL A 61 10.45 12.04 -11.79
CA VAL A 61 11.39 13.16 -11.68
C VAL A 61 12.14 13.46 -13.01
N SER A 62 12.05 12.57 -14.01
CA SER A 62 12.90 12.65 -15.21
C SER A 62 12.34 13.49 -16.36
N HIS A 63 11.08 13.92 -16.34
CA HIS A 63 10.47 14.72 -17.41
C HIS A 63 9.74 15.93 -16.81
N SER A 64 10.09 17.12 -17.23
CA SER A 64 9.73 18.41 -16.62
C SER A 64 8.22 18.67 -16.40
N GLN A 65 7.34 18.12 -17.23
CA GLN A 65 5.88 18.28 -17.06
C GLN A 65 5.29 17.27 -16.06
N PHE A 66 5.86 16.09 -15.94
CA PHE A 66 5.40 15.04 -15.02
C PHE A 66 6.01 15.17 -13.62
N SER A 67 7.11 15.89 -13.48
CA SER A 67 7.79 16.09 -12.19
C SER A 67 6.94 16.87 -11.19
N GLU A 68 6.13 17.83 -11.64
CA GLU A 68 5.25 18.62 -10.77
C GLU A 68 4.11 17.75 -10.23
N LEU A 69 3.45 16.97 -11.09
CA LEU A 69 2.37 16.05 -10.71
C LEU A 69 2.88 14.95 -9.76
N SER A 70 4.00 14.33 -10.09
CA SER A 70 4.61 13.30 -9.23
C SER A 70 5.03 13.86 -7.87
N ARG A 71 5.58 15.08 -7.85
CA ARG A 71 5.93 15.78 -6.61
C ARG A 71 4.69 16.09 -5.77
N ALA A 72 3.61 16.57 -6.39
CA ALA A 72 2.35 16.83 -5.68
C ALA A 72 1.77 15.56 -5.08
N MET A 73 1.77 14.43 -5.81
CA MET A 73 1.36 13.14 -5.28
C MET A 73 2.24 12.70 -4.11
N PHE A 74 3.57 12.87 -4.21
CA PHE A 74 4.49 12.50 -3.13
C PHE A 74 4.23 13.32 -1.86
N GLU A 75 4.07 14.64 -1.98
CA GLU A 75 3.76 15.50 -0.84
C GLU A 75 2.40 15.15 -0.21
N ALA A 76 1.40 14.77 -1.03
CA ALA A 76 0.09 14.37 -0.55
C ALA A 76 0.11 13.02 0.21
N VAL A 77 0.93 12.07 -0.21
CA VAL A 77 1.02 10.75 0.44
C VAL A 77 2.03 10.71 1.58
N ARG A 78 2.92 11.69 1.67
CA ARG A 78 3.97 11.76 2.70
C ARG A 78 3.47 11.63 4.14
N PRO A 79 2.35 12.28 4.55
CA PRO A 79 1.80 12.10 5.89
C PRO A 79 1.41 10.65 6.19
N LEU A 80 0.90 9.91 5.20
CA LEU A 80 0.61 8.48 5.34
C LEU A 80 1.90 7.68 5.57
N ILE A 81 2.94 7.93 4.78
CA ILE A 81 4.25 7.26 4.93
C ILE A 81 4.83 7.50 6.33
N VAL A 82 4.77 8.75 6.81
CA VAL A 82 5.20 9.11 8.17
C VAL A 82 4.37 8.38 9.22
N SER A 83 3.05 8.24 9.01
CA SER A 83 2.16 7.52 9.93
C SER A 83 2.47 6.03 9.98
N ILE A 84 2.86 5.41 8.86
CA ILE A 84 3.33 4.01 8.82
C ILE A 84 4.58 3.87 9.69
N ARG A 85 5.60 4.71 9.47
CA ARG A 85 6.83 4.72 10.27
C ARG A 85 6.55 4.90 11.76
N SER A 86 5.72 5.89 12.12
CA SER A 86 5.37 6.18 13.51
C SER A 86 4.65 5.01 14.17
N THR A 87 3.81 4.27 13.42
CA THR A 87 3.11 3.10 13.91
C THR A 87 4.08 1.96 14.23
N ILE A 88 5.03 1.70 13.32
CA ILE A 88 6.07 0.69 13.54
C ILE A 88 6.96 1.08 14.74
N GLY A 89 7.36 2.34 14.82
CA GLY A 89 8.14 2.85 15.95
C GLY A 89 7.42 2.74 17.29
N TYR A 90 6.11 3.04 17.31
CA TYR A 90 5.28 2.86 18.50
C TYR A 90 5.23 1.39 18.94
N TYR A 91 4.94 0.47 17.99
CA TYR A 91 4.90 -0.96 18.31
C TYR A 91 6.25 -1.47 18.84
N ASN A 92 7.35 -1.11 18.18
CA ASN A 92 8.70 -1.52 18.61
C ASN A 92 9.08 -0.99 19.99
N GLY A 93 8.45 0.10 20.46
CA GLY A 93 8.65 0.66 21.80
C GLY A 93 7.79 0.04 22.89
N LEU A 94 6.86 -0.86 22.57
CA LEU A 94 6.05 -1.55 23.57
C LEU A 94 6.90 -2.57 24.34
N GLU A 95 6.68 -2.67 25.64
CA GLU A 95 7.35 -3.65 26.49
C GLU A 95 7.00 -5.08 26.03
N GLY A 96 8.00 -5.91 25.85
CA GLY A 96 7.84 -7.30 25.37
C GLY A 96 7.58 -7.45 23.88
N SER A 97 7.55 -6.36 23.09
CA SER A 97 7.43 -6.46 21.64
C SER A 97 8.71 -7.00 21.00
N SER A 98 8.56 -7.80 19.93
CA SER A 98 9.68 -8.14 19.05
C SER A 98 9.77 -7.11 17.93
N PRO A 99 10.97 -6.62 17.59
CA PRO A 99 11.12 -5.62 16.53
C PRO A 99 10.52 -6.07 15.19
N VAL A 100 9.90 -5.13 14.47
CA VAL A 100 9.47 -5.35 13.10
C VAL A 100 10.69 -5.40 12.19
N GLU A 101 10.84 -6.46 11.40
CA GLU A 101 11.99 -6.71 10.53
C GLU A 101 11.69 -6.42 9.05
N SER A 102 10.42 -6.40 8.65
CA SER A 102 10.02 -6.20 7.26
C SER A 102 8.59 -5.69 7.14
N VAL A 103 8.28 -5.07 6.01
CA VAL A 103 6.95 -4.57 5.65
C VAL A 103 6.45 -5.28 4.39
N ILE A 104 5.23 -5.79 4.46
CA ILE A 104 4.49 -6.33 3.33
C ILE A 104 3.43 -5.30 2.93
N LEU A 105 3.47 -4.82 1.69
CA LEU A 105 2.47 -3.92 1.15
C LEU A 105 1.40 -4.68 0.37
N LEU A 106 0.16 -4.32 0.63
CA LEU A 106 -1.06 -4.80 -0.03
C LEU A 106 -1.96 -3.61 -0.40
N GLY A 107 -3.04 -3.87 -1.09
CA GLY A 107 -4.04 -2.88 -1.49
C GLY A 107 -3.70 -2.19 -2.80
N THR A 108 -4.73 -1.72 -3.51
CA THR A 108 -4.65 -1.16 -4.87
C THR A 108 -3.62 -0.05 -4.97
N ASP A 109 -3.63 0.88 -4.04
CA ASP A 109 -2.76 2.05 -4.09
C ASP A 109 -1.30 1.76 -3.71
N SER A 110 -1.02 0.59 -3.15
CA SER A 110 0.36 0.11 -2.96
C SER A 110 1.11 -0.11 -4.27
N ARG A 111 0.38 -0.26 -5.39
CA ARG A 111 0.97 -0.41 -6.75
C ARG A 111 1.43 0.90 -7.37
N VAL A 112 1.13 2.05 -6.78
CA VAL A 112 1.60 3.32 -7.32
C VAL A 112 3.12 3.27 -7.42
N PRO A 113 3.70 3.42 -8.63
CA PRO A 113 5.15 3.32 -8.82
C PRO A 113 5.89 4.30 -7.91
N GLY A 114 6.95 3.83 -7.26
CA GLY A 114 7.72 4.61 -6.29
C GLY A 114 7.18 4.57 -4.85
N LEU A 115 5.90 4.22 -4.60
CA LEU A 115 5.38 4.17 -3.24
C LEU A 115 6.06 3.10 -2.37
N PRO A 116 6.28 1.85 -2.83
CA PRO A 116 7.01 0.86 -2.03
C PRO A 116 8.41 1.33 -1.65
N ARG A 117 9.11 1.98 -2.58
CA ARG A 117 10.44 2.54 -2.36
C ARG A 117 10.40 3.68 -1.34
N ALA A 118 9.46 4.62 -1.49
CA ALA A 118 9.31 5.75 -0.56
C ALA A 118 8.99 5.28 0.87
N VAL A 119 8.18 4.21 1.02
CA VAL A 119 7.94 3.57 2.31
C VAL A 119 9.23 2.96 2.84
N ALA A 120 9.95 2.16 2.04
CA ALA A 120 11.20 1.50 2.46
C ALA A 120 12.26 2.50 2.95
N GLU A 121 12.46 3.58 2.21
CA GLU A 121 13.40 4.65 2.56
C GLU A 121 13.01 5.35 3.87
N ASN A 122 11.71 5.48 4.15
CA ASN A 122 11.23 6.16 5.35
C ASN A 122 11.27 5.26 6.59
N VAL A 123 10.83 4.00 6.47
CA VAL A 123 10.82 3.05 7.60
C VAL A 123 12.16 2.41 7.84
N GLN A 124 13.09 2.45 6.87
CA GLN A 124 14.41 1.81 6.88
C GLN A 124 14.34 0.29 7.10
N LEU A 125 13.34 -0.34 6.50
CA LEU A 125 13.11 -1.79 6.53
C LEU A 125 12.90 -2.31 5.11
N PRO A 126 13.19 -3.58 4.84
CA PRO A 126 12.80 -4.24 3.60
C PRO A 126 11.29 -4.14 3.39
N VAL A 127 10.88 -3.68 2.20
CA VAL A 127 9.47 -3.57 1.80
C VAL A 127 9.23 -4.45 0.58
N ARG A 128 8.20 -5.29 0.63
CA ARG A 128 7.77 -6.15 -0.47
C ARG A 128 6.31 -5.89 -0.80
N LEU A 129 6.01 -5.80 -2.09
CA LEU A 129 4.65 -5.86 -2.59
C LEU A 129 4.31 -7.33 -2.80
N VAL A 130 3.25 -7.83 -2.15
CA VAL A 130 2.88 -9.25 -2.17
C VAL A 130 1.42 -9.39 -2.58
N SER A 131 1.14 -10.29 -3.50
CA SER A 131 -0.24 -10.67 -3.81
C SER A 131 -0.81 -11.59 -2.73
N PRO A 132 -2.03 -11.34 -2.23
CA PRO A 132 -2.71 -12.28 -1.33
C PRO A 132 -2.96 -13.67 -1.93
N LEU A 133 -2.86 -13.79 -3.26
CA LEU A 133 -3.01 -15.05 -3.98
C LEU A 133 -1.69 -15.80 -4.13
N GLU A 134 -0.56 -15.20 -3.74
CA GLU A 134 0.75 -15.84 -3.86
C GLU A 134 0.81 -17.12 -3.01
N GLY A 135 1.13 -18.22 -3.68
CA GLY A 135 1.22 -19.54 -3.03
C GLY A 135 -0.13 -20.25 -2.82
N LEU A 136 -1.26 -19.65 -3.21
CA LEU A 136 -2.55 -20.34 -3.18
C LEU A 136 -2.78 -21.14 -4.47
N PRO A 137 -3.23 -22.41 -4.34
CA PRO A 137 -3.63 -23.17 -5.53
C PRO A 137 -4.89 -22.57 -6.15
N LEU A 138 -4.81 -22.19 -7.42
CA LEU A 138 -5.98 -21.78 -8.17
C LEU A 138 -6.84 -22.99 -8.53
N GLY A 139 -8.17 -22.86 -8.41
CA GLY A 139 -9.11 -23.92 -8.79
C GLY A 139 -9.04 -24.24 -10.28
N SER A 140 -9.45 -25.48 -10.64
CA SER A 140 -9.43 -26.02 -12.00
C SER A 140 -10.41 -25.31 -12.94
N GLY A 141 -10.39 -24.15 -13.23
CA GLY A 141 -11.27 -23.37 -14.10
C GLY A 141 -10.86 -21.89 -14.12
N VAL A 142 -9.85 -21.56 -13.35
CA VAL A 142 -9.30 -20.21 -13.25
C VAL A 142 -8.10 -20.11 -14.18
N ALA A 143 -8.16 -19.24 -15.17
CA ALA A 143 -7.03 -18.99 -16.05
C ALA A 143 -5.87 -18.32 -15.25
N PRO A 144 -4.61 -18.67 -15.55
CA PRO A 144 -3.46 -17.96 -15.00
C PRO A 144 -3.58 -16.46 -15.28
N GLY A 145 -3.36 -15.62 -14.26
CA GLY A 145 -3.48 -14.17 -14.40
C GLY A 145 -4.89 -13.59 -14.31
N ALA A 146 -5.94 -14.40 -14.18
CA ALA A 146 -7.33 -13.94 -14.13
C ALA A 146 -7.61 -12.89 -13.02
N PHE A 147 -6.78 -12.86 -11.98
CA PHE A 147 -6.93 -11.96 -10.84
C PHE A 147 -5.79 -10.94 -10.71
N ASP A 148 -4.84 -10.90 -11.64
CA ASP A 148 -3.64 -10.04 -11.50
C ASP A 148 -3.99 -8.56 -11.32
N GLU A 149 -5.04 -8.10 -12.00
CA GLU A 149 -5.51 -6.71 -11.90
C GLU A 149 -6.06 -6.37 -10.50
N PHE A 150 -6.72 -7.33 -9.85
CA PHE A 150 -7.39 -7.14 -8.56
C PHE A 150 -6.69 -7.85 -7.40
N ALA A 151 -5.58 -8.51 -7.67
CA ALA A 151 -4.94 -9.40 -6.70
C ALA A 151 -4.68 -8.74 -5.34
N LEU A 152 -4.23 -7.49 -5.32
CA LEU A 152 -3.94 -6.78 -4.06
C LEU A 152 -5.20 -6.38 -3.27
N ASP A 153 -6.37 -6.35 -3.91
CA ASP A 153 -7.65 -6.04 -3.27
C ASP A 153 -8.29 -7.26 -2.63
N LEU A 154 -7.80 -8.45 -2.98
CA LEU A 154 -8.36 -9.71 -2.50
C LEU A 154 -7.85 -10.13 -1.12
N ALA A 155 -7.05 -9.31 -0.43
CA ALA A 155 -6.50 -9.67 0.87
C ALA A 155 -7.59 -10.01 1.91
N VAL A 156 -8.65 -9.20 1.98
CA VAL A 156 -9.76 -9.43 2.91
C VAL A 156 -10.61 -10.64 2.52
N PRO A 157 -11.12 -10.75 1.26
CA PRO A 157 -11.89 -11.93 0.85
C PRO A 157 -11.11 -13.24 0.98
N VAL A 158 -9.83 -13.24 0.60
CA VAL A 158 -8.97 -14.43 0.74
C VAL A 158 -8.75 -14.78 2.21
N GLY A 159 -8.46 -13.80 3.05
CA GLY A 159 -8.29 -14.01 4.49
C GLY A 159 -9.56 -14.58 5.15
N LEU A 160 -10.75 -14.07 4.79
CA LEU A 160 -12.02 -14.59 5.28
C LEU A 160 -12.27 -16.02 4.78
N ALA A 161 -11.99 -16.31 3.52
CA ALA A 161 -12.15 -17.65 2.96
C ALA A 161 -11.22 -18.68 3.64
N LEU A 162 -9.98 -18.31 3.94
CA LEU A 162 -9.01 -19.17 4.63
C LEU A 162 -9.29 -19.31 6.13
N GLY A 163 -9.86 -18.30 6.77
CA GLY A 163 -10.18 -18.30 8.19
C GLY A 163 -11.49 -19.01 8.56
N SER A 164 -12.25 -19.43 7.55
CA SER A 164 -13.52 -20.19 7.75
C SER A 164 -13.37 -21.70 7.65
N VAL A 165 -12.13 -22.22 7.60
CA VAL A 165 -11.81 -23.66 7.54
C VAL A 165 -11.40 -24.19 8.90
#